data_7f37dfcbcac62cc1ed998939d2a18ffe
#
_entry.id   7f37dfcbcac62cc1ed998939d2a18ffe
#
_cell.length_a   1.000
_cell.length_b   1.000
_cell.length_c   1.000
_cell.angle_alpha   90.00
_cell.angle_beta   90.00
_cell.angle_gamma   90.00
#
_symmetry.space_group_name_H-M   'P 1'
#
loop_
_entity.id
_entity.type
_entity.pdbx_description
1 polymer ?
#
loop_
_entity_poly.entity_id
_entity_poly.type
_entity_poly.pdbx_seq_one_letter_code
_entity_poly.pdbx_strand_id
1 'polypeptide(L)'
;ITRIVKADGSPAPELTDVFPVTVWKSPYLGTEKTLEEIEAKRTLEYRPLFQIHKHSGEFVMYSNAMSAFVNCSPSKGYLFDVKVENKGGYKNFNNLQLVPLRESDFEPSIYDSETGLIKDKDYIPATAARSIVLESGSYTSSEKIQVYLRENKENTDKTKTLTFRFYNSDYTPISPEKFNQTKWDELIHGFNKEMGADYVKYDVVYPMPLVQVPSKYTNSEGNLLKLRFAYDRITAMGYRLDSYFEIEFGIYKEAHWEVIVVFAEGAPEFRDYE
;
A
#
# COMPACT_ATOMS: atom_id res chain seq x y z
N ILE A 1 -1.09 11.18 27.30
CA ILE A 1 -1.19 12.61 26.93
C ILE A 1 -1.92 13.32 28.08
N THR A 2 -1.40 14.44 28.54
CA THR A 2 -2.00 15.24 29.63
C THR A 2 -2.67 16.51 29.11
N ARG A 3 -2.28 16.98 27.93
CA ARG A 3 -2.87 18.12 27.23
C ARG A 3 -2.70 17.92 25.73
N ILE A 4 -3.67 18.36 24.93
CA ILE A 4 -3.55 18.55 23.49
C ILE A 4 -4.36 19.76 23.06
N VAL A 5 -3.77 20.63 22.25
CA VAL A 5 -4.37 21.88 21.76
C VAL A 5 -3.90 22.10 20.32
N LYS A 6 -4.60 22.93 19.55
CA LYS A 6 -4.11 23.42 18.26
C LYS A 6 -2.86 24.28 18.46
N ALA A 7 -2.07 24.46 17.43
CA ALA A 7 -0.82 25.23 17.51
C ALA A 7 -1.00 26.69 17.95
N ASP A 8 -2.20 27.25 17.81
CA ASP A 8 -2.59 28.58 18.30
C ASP A 8 -3.07 28.60 19.77
N GLY A 9 -3.08 27.43 20.44
CA GLY A 9 -3.52 27.26 21.82
C GLY A 9 -5.02 26.98 21.98
N SER A 10 -5.82 27.03 20.92
CA SER A 10 -7.25 26.71 20.98
C SER A 10 -7.51 25.21 21.20
N PRO A 11 -8.70 24.84 21.74
CA PRO A 11 -9.07 23.44 21.92
C PRO A 11 -9.02 22.62 20.64
N ALA A 12 -8.68 21.33 20.76
CA ALA A 12 -8.59 20.37 19.68
C ALA A 12 -9.57 19.20 19.87
N PRO A 13 -10.91 19.43 19.83
CA PRO A 13 -11.91 18.39 20.07
C PRO A 13 -11.78 17.23 19.06
N GLU A 14 -11.33 17.49 17.85
CA GLU A 14 -11.07 16.49 16.81
C GLU A 14 -10.03 15.44 17.20
N LEU A 15 -9.18 15.72 18.21
CA LEU A 15 -8.20 14.77 18.72
C LEU A 15 -8.50 14.31 20.15
N THR A 16 -9.35 15.02 20.91
CA THR A 16 -9.68 14.70 22.30
C THR A 16 -10.99 13.94 22.47
N ASP A 17 -11.95 14.19 21.58
CA ASP A 17 -13.22 13.47 21.56
C ASP A 17 -13.03 12.05 21.01
N VAL A 18 -13.99 11.18 21.33
CA VAL A 18 -13.94 9.77 20.92
C VAL A 18 -14.73 9.57 19.62
N PHE A 19 -14.12 8.83 18.72
CA PHE A 19 -14.68 8.50 17.40
C PHE A 19 -14.66 6.98 17.19
N PRO A 20 -15.54 6.45 16.33
CA PRO A 20 -15.52 5.03 16.00
C PRO A 20 -14.24 4.71 15.20
N VAL A 21 -13.42 3.80 15.70
CA VAL A 21 -12.19 3.34 15.07
C VAL A 21 -12.18 1.82 15.00
N THR A 22 -11.68 1.28 13.89
CA THR A 22 -11.51 -0.16 13.74
C THR A 22 -10.21 -0.60 14.40
N VAL A 23 -10.29 -1.55 15.31
CA VAL A 23 -9.13 -2.10 16.03
C VAL A 23 -9.07 -3.62 15.89
N TRP A 24 -7.88 -4.19 16.04
CA TRP A 24 -7.68 -5.63 16.08
C TRP A 24 -8.00 -6.16 17.49
N LYS A 25 -8.98 -7.08 17.63
CA LYS A 25 -9.23 -7.85 18.89
C LYS A 25 -8.35 -9.09 19.00
N SER A 26 -7.84 -9.59 17.88
CA SER A 26 -6.85 -10.67 17.84
C SER A 26 -5.86 -10.43 16.69
N PRO A 27 -4.61 -10.93 16.80
CA PRO A 27 -3.59 -10.67 15.79
C PRO A 27 -3.98 -11.17 14.40
N TYR A 28 -3.68 -10.38 13.38
CA TYR A 28 -3.63 -10.83 11.99
C TYR A 28 -2.34 -11.63 11.77
N LEU A 29 -2.44 -12.82 11.15
CA LEU A 29 -1.33 -13.76 10.98
C LEU A 29 -0.86 -13.88 9.52
N GLY A 30 -1.65 -13.41 8.54
CA GLY A 30 -1.39 -13.61 7.11
C GLY A 30 -1.64 -15.05 6.64
N THR A 31 -2.38 -15.83 7.44
CA THR A 31 -2.74 -17.22 7.16
C THR A 31 -4.25 -17.46 7.13
N GLU A 32 -5.01 -16.39 7.31
CA GLU A 32 -6.47 -16.37 7.20
C GLU A 32 -6.87 -16.81 5.78
N LYS A 33 -7.91 -17.63 5.70
CA LYS A 33 -8.32 -18.25 4.44
C LYS A 33 -9.50 -17.56 3.76
N THR A 34 -10.19 -16.68 4.48
CA THR A 34 -11.33 -15.94 3.97
C THR A 34 -11.34 -14.49 4.46
N LEU A 35 -12.09 -13.64 3.77
CA LEU A 35 -12.33 -12.26 4.19
C LEU A 35 -13.01 -12.20 5.56
N GLU A 36 -13.96 -13.10 5.79
CA GLU A 36 -14.72 -13.18 7.04
C GLU A 36 -13.82 -13.53 8.23
N GLU A 37 -12.80 -14.38 8.04
CA GLU A 37 -11.81 -14.68 9.07
C GLU A 37 -10.99 -13.45 9.47
N ILE A 38 -10.65 -12.59 8.50
CA ILE A 38 -9.96 -11.32 8.75
C ILE A 38 -10.89 -10.36 9.49
N GLU A 39 -12.11 -10.15 8.98
CA GLU A 39 -13.06 -9.23 9.58
C GLU A 39 -13.50 -9.66 10.99
N ALA A 40 -13.61 -10.97 11.23
CA ALA A 40 -13.87 -11.49 12.57
C ALA A 40 -12.82 -11.12 13.63
N LYS A 41 -11.60 -10.79 13.22
CA LYS A 41 -10.51 -10.32 14.10
C LYS A 41 -10.54 -8.83 14.39
N ARG A 42 -11.40 -8.08 13.72
CA ARG A 42 -11.56 -6.64 13.87
C ARG A 42 -12.80 -6.30 14.70
N THR A 43 -12.82 -5.14 15.29
CA THR A 43 -14.00 -4.60 15.98
C THR A 43 -13.98 -3.09 15.94
N LEU A 44 -15.16 -2.48 16.06
CA LEU A 44 -15.32 -1.05 16.18
C LEU A 44 -15.26 -0.67 17.67
N GLU A 45 -14.38 0.27 18.01
CA GLU A 45 -14.30 0.86 19.34
C GLU A 45 -14.34 2.37 19.27
N TYR A 46 -14.76 3.04 20.34
CA TYR A 46 -14.75 4.50 20.43
C TYR A 46 -13.49 4.95 21.14
N ARG A 47 -12.61 5.66 20.46
CA ARG A 47 -11.31 6.13 20.96
C ARG A 47 -10.99 7.52 20.45
N PRO A 48 -10.14 8.30 21.18
CA PRO A 48 -9.53 9.50 20.61
C PRO A 48 -8.70 9.12 19.36
N LEU A 49 -8.72 9.99 18.35
CA LEU A 49 -8.01 9.71 17.08
C LEU A 49 -6.48 9.70 17.23
N PHE A 50 -5.96 10.39 18.27
CA PHE A 50 -4.54 10.37 18.63
C PHE A 50 -4.37 10.00 20.10
N GLN A 51 -3.60 8.96 20.37
CA GLN A 51 -3.35 8.49 21.74
C GLN A 51 -1.97 7.88 21.89
N ILE A 52 -1.57 7.65 23.14
CA ILE A 52 -0.38 6.86 23.49
C ILE A 52 -0.87 5.58 24.18
N HIS A 53 -0.45 4.44 23.69
CA HIS A 53 -0.72 3.18 24.37
C HIS A 53 0.06 3.10 25.68
N LYS A 54 -0.66 2.81 26.77
CA LYS A 54 -0.03 2.60 28.08
C LYS A 54 0.91 1.40 28.00
N HIS A 55 2.01 1.49 28.71
CA HIS A 55 3.07 0.47 28.82
C HIS A 55 3.99 0.35 27.59
N SER A 56 3.51 0.39 26.35
CA SER A 56 4.38 0.39 25.16
C SER A 56 4.96 1.78 24.86
N GLY A 57 4.22 2.85 25.20
CA GLY A 57 4.59 4.22 24.81
C GLY A 57 4.38 4.51 23.32
N GLU A 58 3.73 3.63 22.60
CA GLU A 58 3.44 3.75 21.18
C GLU A 58 2.46 4.90 20.92
N PHE A 59 2.83 5.81 20.04
CA PHE A 59 1.93 6.85 19.54
C PHE A 59 1.09 6.25 18.40
N VAL A 60 -0.22 6.36 18.52
CA VAL A 60 -1.17 5.85 17.53
C VAL A 60 -2.05 6.99 17.06
N MET A 61 -2.08 7.15 15.72
CA MET A 61 -3.06 7.99 15.03
C MET A 61 -3.91 7.08 14.14
N TYR A 62 -5.22 7.06 14.41
CA TYR A 62 -6.11 6.16 13.69
C TYR A 62 -6.41 6.68 12.27
N SER A 63 -6.70 5.78 11.34
CA SER A 63 -6.99 6.09 9.92
C SER A 63 -8.18 7.04 9.71
N ASN A 64 -9.08 7.13 10.71
CA ASN A 64 -10.21 8.07 10.70
C ASN A 64 -9.78 9.53 10.94
N ALA A 65 -8.52 9.79 11.31
CA ALA A 65 -7.96 11.13 11.45
C ALA A 65 -7.66 11.77 10.10
N MET A 66 -8.70 12.00 9.30
CA MET A 66 -8.60 12.52 7.94
C MET A 66 -8.42 14.03 7.90
N SER A 67 -7.74 14.54 6.88
CA SER A 67 -7.48 15.98 6.66
C SER A 67 -8.73 16.84 6.51
N ALA A 68 -9.89 16.21 6.29
CA ALA A 68 -11.17 16.91 6.26
C ALA A 68 -11.56 17.57 7.59
N PHE A 69 -11.02 17.10 8.74
CA PHE A 69 -11.31 17.64 10.06
C PHE A 69 -10.11 17.73 11.00
N VAL A 70 -8.97 17.10 10.65
CA VAL A 70 -7.70 17.22 11.39
C VAL A 70 -6.82 18.25 10.72
N ASN A 71 -6.17 19.13 11.51
CA ASN A 71 -5.25 20.14 10.99
C ASN A 71 -3.96 19.50 10.49
N CYS A 72 -3.87 19.29 9.18
CA CYS A 72 -2.71 18.72 8.50
C CYS A 72 -1.81 19.82 7.91
N SER A 73 -0.56 19.47 7.58
CA SER A 73 0.33 20.34 6.80
C SER A 73 -0.41 20.94 5.58
N PRO A 74 -0.21 22.22 5.24
CA PRO A 74 0.76 23.20 5.79
C PRO A 74 0.35 23.92 7.07
N SER A 75 -0.73 23.51 7.73
CA SER A 75 -1.07 24.00 9.08
C SER A 75 0.04 23.67 10.08
N LYS A 76 0.17 24.48 11.13
CA LYS A 76 1.12 24.22 12.22
C LYS A 76 0.74 23.02 13.10
N GLY A 77 -0.42 22.38 12.85
CA GLY A 77 -0.89 21.21 13.57
C GLY A 77 -1.25 21.50 15.03
N TYR A 78 -0.69 20.69 15.93
CA TYR A 78 -1.06 20.63 17.34
C TYR A 78 0.16 20.66 18.24
N LEU A 79 -0.06 21.09 19.50
CA LEU A 79 0.89 20.96 20.60
C LEU A 79 0.29 20.00 21.64
N PHE A 80 1.10 19.11 22.18
CA PHE A 80 0.66 18.17 23.21
C PHE A 80 1.72 17.95 24.27
N ASP A 81 1.27 17.54 25.47
CA ASP A 81 2.12 17.25 26.61
C ASP A 81 1.99 15.78 26.99
N VAL A 82 3.11 15.19 27.38
CA VAL A 82 3.18 13.78 27.80
C VAL A 82 3.78 13.69 29.19
N LYS A 83 3.14 12.93 30.08
CA LYS A 83 3.72 12.48 31.34
C LYS A 83 4.16 11.03 31.20
N VAL A 84 5.43 10.75 31.43
CA VAL A 84 5.97 9.39 31.55
C VAL A 84 6.22 9.11 33.03
N GLU A 85 5.70 8.01 33.53
CA GLU A 85 5.79 7.64 34.96
C GLU A 85 6.23 6.19 35.08
N ASN A 86 7.13 5.92 36.02
CA ASN A 86 7.58 4.61 36.43
C ASN A 86 7.79 4.54 37.96
N LYS A 87 8.27 3.39 38.44
CA LYS A 87 8.55 3.19 39.88
C LYS A 87 9.58 4.18 40.47
N GLY A 88 10.41 4.81 39.65
CA GLY A 88 11.44 5.76 40.08
C GLY A 88 10.98 7.22 40.04
N GLY A 89 9.77 7.51 39.56
CA GLY A 89 9.25 8.86 39.46
C GLY A 89 8.55 9.16 38.15
N TYR A 90 8.40 10.44 37.83
CA TYR A 90 7.78 10.87 36.58
C TYR A 90 8.61 11.97 35.87
N LYS A 91 8.41 12.08 34.56
CA LYS A 91 8.96 13.15 33.74
C LYS A 91 7.86 13.68 32.81
N ASN A 92 7.79 15.01 32.72
CA ASN A 92 6.88 15.70 31.80
C ASN A 92 7.67 16.16 30.57
N PHE A 93 7.05 15.99 29.42
CA PHE A 93 7.50 16.53 28.13
C PHE A 93 6.38 17.43 27.62
N ASN A 94 6.67 18.73 27.52
CA ASN A 94 5.67 19.73 27.21
C ASN A 94 5.90 20.32 25.81
N ASN A 95 4.79 20.74 25.18
CA ASN A 95 4.78 21.39 23.87
C ASN A 95 5.46 20.55 22.78
N LEU A 96 5.29 19.23 22.82
CA LEU A 96 5.63 18.38 21.70
C LEU A 96 4.71 18.75 20.53
N GLN A 97 5.27 18.78 19.33
CA GLN A 97 4.52 19.16 18.13
C GLN A 97 4.05 17.91 17.38
N LEU A 98 2.79 17.94 16.96
CA LEU A 98 2.19 16.98 16.03
C LEU A 98 1.72 17.74 14.79
N VAL A 99 2.33 17.47 13.65
CA VAL A 99 1.92 18.01 12.35
C VAL A 99 1.56 16.83 11.44
N PRO A 100 0.28 16.42 11.43
CA PRO A 100 -0.16 15.36 10.51
C PRO A 100 0.06 15.78 9.06
N LEU A 101 0.42 14.83 8.22
CA LEU A 101 0.37 15.00 6.77
C LEU A 101 -1.05 14.69 6.28
N ARG A 102 -1.37 15.13 5.07
CA ARG A 102 -2.61 14.70 4.42
C ARG A 102 -2.55 13.21 4.15
N GLU A 103 -3.70 12.56 4.31
CA GLU A 103 -3.83 11.16 3.93
C GLU A 103 -3.49 10.96 2.45
N SER A 104 -2.84 9.84 2.16
CA SER A 104 -2.60 9.37 0.80
C SER A 104 -3.46 8.15 0.55
N ASP A 105 -4.08 8.06 -0.62
CA ASP A 105 -4.86 6.89 -1.00
C ASP A 105 -3.94 5.66 -1.16
N PHE A 106 -2.67 5.90 -1.54
CA PHE A 106 -1.64 4.87 -1.75
C PHE A 106 -0.23 5.42 -1.59
N GLU A 107 0.74 4.54 -1.41
CA GLU A 107 2.18 4.83 -1.37
C GLU A 107 2.96 3.90 -2.32
N PRO A 108 4.05 4.35 -2.95
CA PRO A 108 4.55 5.74 -2.98
C PRO A 108 3.54 6.69 -3.62
N SER A 109 3.25 7.80 -2.94
CA SER A 109 2.32 8.80 -3.49
C SER A 109 2.95 9.52 -4.69
N ILE A 110 2.17 9.65 -5.76
CA ILE A 110 2.51 10.49 -6.91
C ILE A 110 2.20 11.98 -6.66
N TYR A 111 1.54 12.28 -5.55
CA TYR A 111 1.21 13.65 -5.14
C TYR A 111 2.16 14.14 -4.06
N ASP A 112 2.46 15.42 -4.10
CA ASP A 112 3.15 16.13 -3.04
C ASP A 112 2.21 16.28 -1.83
N SER A 113 2.66 15.91 -0.64
CA SER A 113 1.82 15.89 0.58
C SER A 113 1.43 17.26 1.10
N GLU A 114 2.16 18.33 0.71
CA GLU A 114 1.89 19.71 1.14
C GLU A 114 1.00 20.45 0.15
N THR A 115 1.31 20.33 -1.14
CA THR A 115 0.64 21.08 -2.20
C THR A 115 -0.51 20.31 -2.85
N GLY A 116 -0.49 18.98 -2.80
CA GLY A 116 -1.45 18.12 -3.49
C GLY A 116 -1.25 18.05 -5.01
N LEU A 117 -0.18 18.63 -5.52
CA LEU A 117 0.15 18.60 -6.95
C LEU A 117 0.85 17.28 -7.32
N ILE A 118 0.69 16.86 -8.57
CA ILE A 118 1.40 15.71 -9.12
C ILE A 118 2.91 16.03 -9.12
N LYS A 119 3.71 15.07 -8.64
CA LYS A 119 5.18 15.10 -8.71
C LYS A 119 5.64 14.97 -10.17
N ASP A 120 6.95 14.94 -10.40
CA ASP A 120 7.55 14.83 -11.75
C ASP A 120 7.04 13.63 -12.57
N LYS A 121 6.61 12.55 -11.89
CA LYS A 121 6.07 11.34 -12.51
C LYS A 121 4.68 11.05 -11.96
N ASP A 122 3.75 10.74 -12.84
CA ASP A 122 2.38 10.30 -12.52
C ASP A 122 2.26 8.78 -12.35
N TYR A 123 3.40 8.09 -12.27
CA TYR A 123 3.52 6.65 -12.09
C TYR A 123 4.57 6.28 -11.05
N ILE A 124 4.47 5.07 -10.54
CA ILE A 124 5.46 4.43 -9.67
C ILE A 124 6.36 3.57 -10.56
N PRO A 125 7.70 3.73 -10.57
CA PRO A 125 8.57 2.80 -11.29
C PRO A 125 8.62 1.44 -10.57
N ALA A 126 8.88 0.36 -11.32
CA ALA A 126 9.21 -0.92 -10.68
C ALA A 126 10.47 -0.78 -9.82
N THR A 127 10.51 -1.50 -8.69
CA THR A 127 11.64 -1.43 -7.74
C THR A 127 12.84 -2.28 -8.18
N ALA A 128 12.58 -3.31 -8.99
CA ALA A 128 13.62 -4.14 -9.61
C ALA A 128 13.16 -4.68 -10.95
N ALA A 129 14.12 -4.93 -11.85
CA ALA A 129 13.92 -5.68 -13.08
C ALA A 129 15.17 -6.51 -13.35
N ARG A 130 15.00 -7.77 -13.78
CA ARG A 130 16.10 -8.66 -14.12
C ARG A 130 15.82 -9.41 -15.40
N SER A 131 16.80 -9.35 -16.30
CA SER A 131 16.86 -10.15 -17.54
C SER A 131 15.61 -10.01 -18.43
N ILE A 132 14.89 -8.90 -18.35
CA ILE A 132 13.73 -8.65 -19.23
C ILE A 132 14.26 -8.14 -20.56
N VAL A 133 14.14 -8.98 -21.56
CA VAL A 133 14.43 -8.65 -22.97
C VAL A 133 13.12 -8.29 -23.64
N LEU A 134 13.11 -7.19 -24.39
CA LEU A 134 11.97 -6.77 -25.19
C LEU A 134 11.96 -7.50 -26.54
N GLU A 135 10.81 -7.52 -27.21
CA GLU A 135 10.68 -8.07 -28.57
C GLU A 135 11.63 -7.38 -29.59
N SER A 136 12.07 -6.16 -29.29
CA SER A 136 13.12 -5.44 -30.05
C SER A 136 14.52 -6.02 -29.86
N GLY A 137 14.73 -6.94 -28.92
CA GLY A 137 16.03 -7.49 -28.54
C GLY A 137 16.79 -6.68 -27.49
N SER A 138 16.27 -5.52 -27.08
CA SER A 138 16.88 -4.67 -26.04
C SER A 138 16.52 -5.16 -24.64
N TYR A 139 17.37 -4.88 -23.63
CA TYR A 139 17.00 -5.03 -22.23
C TYR A 139 16.27 -3.79 -21.75
N THR A 140 15.23 -3.97 -20.94
CA THR A 140 14.59 -2.86 -20.25
C THR A 140 15.01 -2.79 -18.78
N SER A 141 14.89 -1.61 -18.18
CA SER A 141 15.18 -1.35 -16.76
C SER A 141 13.91 -1.21 -15.95
N SER A 142 14.04 -1.27 -14.60
CA SER A 142 12.92 -1.07 -13.71
C SER A 142 12.25 0.29 -13.87
N GLU A 143 12.99 1.35 -14.18
CA GLU A 143 12.44 2.69 -14.40
C GLU A 143 11.53 2.81 -15.62
N LYS A 144 11.65 1.87 -16.57
CA LYS A 144 10.86 1.81 -17.79
C LYS A 144 9.63 0.90 -17.67
N ILE A 145 9.46 0.28 -16.49
CA ILE A 145 8.25 -0.45 -16.13
C ILE A 145 7.44 0.47 -15.22
N GLN A 146 6.40 1.06 -15.78
CA GLN A 146 5.57 2.08 -15.15
C GLN A 146 4.35 1.43 -14.51
N VAL A 147 4.08 1.76 -13.25
CA VAL A 147 2.95 1.22 -12.48
C VAL A 147 2.01 2.36 -12.12
N TYR A 148 0.76 2.24 -12.52
CA TYR A 148 -0.30 3.16 -12.19
C TYR A 148 -1.29 2.50 -11.23
N LEU A 149 -1.63 3.18 -10.16
CA LEU A 149 -2.69 2.77 -9.24
C LEU A 149 -3.95 3.59 -9.55
N ARG A 150 -4.99 2.93 -10.00
CA ARG A 150 -6.24 3.56 -10.42
C ARG A 150 -7.43 3.02 -9.61
N GLU A 151 -8.20 3.91 -9.00
CA GLU A 151 -9.48 3.55 -8.41
C GLU A 151 -10.51 3.24 -9.53
N ASN A 152 -11.10 2.04 -9.47
CA ASN A 152 -12.20 1.67 -10.36
C ASN A 152 -13.54 2.06 -9.72
N LYS A 153 -14.01 3.27 -10.03
CA LYS A 153 -15.25 3.83 -9.51
C LYS A 153 -16.51 3.24 -10.16
N GLU A 154 -16.36 2.52 -11.26
CA GLU A 154 -17.48 1.90 -11.97
C GLU A 154 -17.88 0.57 -11.32
N ASN A 155 -16.98 -0.08 -10.61
CA ASN A 155 -17.29 -1.29 -9.86
C ASN A 155 -18.02 -0.93 -8.56
N THR A 156 -19.23 -1.45 -8.41
CA THR A 156 -20.11 -1.19 -7.25
C THR A 156 -20.29 -2.40 -6.35
N ASP A 157 -19.52 -3.48 -6.57
CA ASP A 157 -19.57 -4.68 -5.75
C ASP A 157 -19.27 -4.36 -4.28
N LYS A 158 -19.87 -5.12 -3.35
CA LYS A 158 -19.62 -4.93 -1.93
C LYS A 158 -18.21 -5.35 -1.55
N THR A 159 -17.77 -6.50 -2.05
CA THR A 159 -16.43 -7.03 -1.81
C THR A 159 -15.42 -6.25 -2.63
N LYS A 160 -14.45 -5.65 -1.97
CA LYS A 160 -13.43 -4.84 -2.64
C LYS A 160 -12.40 -5.70 -3.34
N THR A 161 -11.90 -5.20 -4.47
CA THR A 161 -11.03 -5.96 -5.37
C THR A 161 -9.74 -5.22 -5.67
N LEU A 162 -8.67 -6.00 -5.90
CA LEU A 162 -7.43 -5.55 -6.51
C LEU A 162 -7.24 -6.31 -7.83
N THR A 163 -7.12 -5.57 -8.93
CA THR A 163 -6.99 -6.12 -10.29
C THR A 163 -5.64 -5.72 -10.89
N PHE A 164 -4.91 -6.68 -11.42
CA PHE A 164 -3.64 -6.45 -12.13
C PHE A 164 -3.88 -6.51 -13.63
N ARG A 165 -3.33 -5.53 -14.37
CA ARG A 165 -3.35 -5.46 -15.83
C ARG A 165 -1.97 -5.11 -16.35
N PHE A 166 -1.60 -5.68 -17.51
CA PHE A 166 -0.29 -5.50 -18.12
C PHE A 166 -0.46 -5.02 -19.56
N TYR A 167 0.35 -4.07 -19.94
CA TYR A 167 0.32 -3.48 -21.28
C TYR A 167 1.71 -3.25 -21.82
N ASN A 168 1.85 -3.30 -23.14
CA ASN A 168 3.04 -2.82 -23.83
C ASN A 168 2.99 -1.29 -24.02
N SER A 169 3.97 -0.73 -24.76
CA SER A 169 4.09 0.72 -24.96
C SER A 169 2.97 1.36 -25.79
N ASP A 170 2.24 0.58 -26.58
CA ASP A 170 1.08 1.04 -27.36
C ASP A 170 -0.25 0.72 -26.68
N TYR A 171 -0.21 0.30 -25.42
CA TYR A 171 -1.35 -0.13 -24.61
C TYR A 171 -2.08 -1.38 -25.13
N THR A 172 -1.42 -2.19 -25.96
CA THR A 172 -1.93 -3.55 -26.25
C THR A 172 -1.81 -4.41 -24.97
N PRO A 173 -2.89 -5.11 -24.56
CA PRO A 173 -2.87 -5.94 -23.37
C PRO A 173 -1.88 -7.11 -23.49
N ILE A 174 -1.19 -7.38 -22.41
CA ILE A 174 -0.33 -8.57 -22.23
C ILE A 174 -1.07 -9.52 -21.31
N SER A 175 -1.32 -10.75 -21.76
CA SER A 175 -1.96 -11.77 -20.94
C SER A 175 -1.12 -12.07 -19.70
N PRO A 176 -1.73 -12.09 -18.49
CA PRO A 176 -1.04 -12.50 -17.26
C PRO A 176 -0.45 -13.91 -17.31
N GLU A 177 -1.03 -14.80 -18.10
CA GLU A 177 -0.53 -16.18 -18.29
C GLU A 177 0.91 -16.22 -18.83
N LYS A 178 1.34 -15.17 -19.53
CA LYS A 178 2.72 -15.05 -20.03
C LYS A 178 3.75 -14.94 -18.89
N PHE A 179 3.34 -14.50 -17.72
CA PHE A 179 4.18 -14.47 -16.51
C PHE A 179 4.13 -15.85 -15.80
N ASN A 180 4.56 -16.87 -16.51
CA ASN A 180 4.40 -18.31 -16.22
C ASN A 180 5.12 -18.79 -14.93
N GLN A 181 6.02 -17.98 -14.35
CA GLN A 181 6.73 -18.24 -13.10
C GLN A 181 6.21 -17.40 -11.94
N THR A 182 5.18 -16.58 -12.17
CA THR A 182 4.55 -15.80 -11.11
C THR A 182 3.73 -16.70 -10.19
N LYS A 183 3.97 -16.56 -8.89
CA LYS A 183 3.20 -17.29 -7.86
C LYS A 183 1.86 -16.58 -7.59
N TRP A 184 0.95 -16.66 -8.55
CA TRP A 184 -0.32 -15.95 -8.51
C TRP A 184 -1.15 -16.22 -7.25
N ASP A 185 -1.14 -17.45 -6.71
CA ASP A 185 -1.89 -17.80 -5.51
C ASP A 185 -1.25 -17.29 -4.21
N GLU A 186 0.00 -16.81 -4.29
CA GLU A 186 0.77 -16.30 -3.15
C GLU A 186 1.20 -14.84 -3.37
N LEU A 187 0.74 -14.19 -4.45
CA LEU A 187 1.20 -12.86 -4.83
C LEU A 187 0.82 -11.81 -3.79
N ILE A 188 -0.40 -11.88 -3.30
CA ILE A 188 -0.96 -11.03 -2.23
C ILE A 188 -1.77 -11.89 -1.27
N HIS A 189 -2.09 -11.35 -0.10
CA HIS A 189 -3.12 -11.96 0.75
C HIS A 189 -4.51 -11.54 0.24
N GLY A 190 -4.92 -12.20 -0.83
CA GLY A 190 -6.20 -12.02 -1.50
C GLY A 190 -6.93 -13.34 -1.68
N PHE A 191 -8.22 -13.27 -1.98
CA PHE A 191 -9.12 -14.41 -2.07
C PHE A 191 -9.81 -14.43 -3.42
N ASN A 192 -10.44 -15.56 -3.75
CA ASN A 192 -11.26 -15.72 -4.95
C ASN A 192 -10.55 -15.23 -6.23
N LYS A 193 -9.26 -15.62 -6.38
CA LYS A 193 -8.48 -15.26 -7.56
C LYS A 193 -9.22 -15.62 -8.85
N GLU A 194 -9.37 -14.64 -9.73
CA GLU A 194 -9.89 -14.81 -11.06
C GLU A 194 -8.84 -14.35 -12.07
N MET A 195 -8.49 -15.21 -13.02
CA MET A 195 -7.57 -14.91 -14.11
C MET A 195 -8.33 -14.86 -15.43
N GLY A 196 -8.40 -13.68 -16.02
CA GLY A 196 -8.95 -13.42 -17.35
C GLY A 196 -7.88 -13.36 -18.42
N ALA A 197 -8.27 -13.06 -19.64
CA ALA A 197 -7.34 -12.94 -20.76
C ALA A 197 -6.35 -11.77 -20.61
N ASP A 198 -6.73 -10.70 -19.92
CA ASP A 198 -5.99 -9.44 -19.79
C ASP A 198 -5.92 -8.93 -18.35
N TYR A 199 -6.34 -9.73 -17.36
CA TYR A 199 -6.29 -9.34 -15.95
C TYR A 199 -6.15 -10.52 -15.00
N VAL A 200 -5.68 -10.22 -13.78
CA VAL A 200 -5.85 -11.08 -12.59
C VAL A 200 -6.48 -10.24 -11.49
N LYS A 201 -7.57 -10.75 -10.91
CA LYS A 201 -8.35 -10.07 -9.89
C LYS A 201 -8.39 -10.90 -8.61
N TYR A 202 -8.37 -10.21 -7.47
CA TYR A 202 -8.52 -10.82 -6.14
C TYR A 202 -9.54 -10.02 -5.33
N ASP A 203 -10.29 -10.72 -4.49
CA ASP A 203 -11.01 -10.09 -3.39
C ASP A 203 -10.02 -9.75 -2.28
N VAL A 204 -10.11 -8.53 -1.72
CA VAL A 204 -9.11 -8.03 -0.77
C VAL A 204 -9.76 -7.26 0.39
N VAL A 205 -9.00 -7.13 1.48
CA VAL A 205 -9.33 -6.28 2.63
C VAL A 205 -8.31 -5.16 2.75
N TYR A 206 -8.74 -3.97 3.11
CA TYR A 206 -7.89 -2.80 3.28
C TYR A 206 -7.66 -2.45 4.76
N PRO A 207 -6.56 -1.71 5.07
CA PRO A 207 -5.51 -1.25 4.16
C PRO A 207 -4.62 -2.40 3.65
N MET A 208 -3.82 -2.14 2.63
CA MET A 208 -2.84 -3.09 2.11
C MET A 208 -1.42 -2.49 2.20
N PRO A 209 -0.49 -3.06 3.00
CA PRO A 209 -0.68 -4.25 3.83
C PRO A 209 -1.61 -4.00 5.03
N LEU A 210 -2.29 -5.05 5.51
CA LEU A 210 -3.24 -4.98 6.63
C LEU A 210 -2.60 -4.59 7.96
N VAL A 211 -1.35 -4.98 8.14
CA VAL A 211 -0.50 -4.63 9.28
C VAL A 211 0.90 -4.29 8.77
N GLN A 212 1.53 -3.32 9.40
CA GLN A 212 2.89 -2.88 9.02
C GLN A 212 3.94 -3.72 9.73
N VAL A 213 4.06 -4.98 9.32
CA VAL A 213 5.08 -5.92 9.80
C VAL A 213 5.65 -6.72 8.64
N PRO A 214 6.93 -7.10 8.69
CA PRO A 214 7.53 -7.97 7.68
C PRO A 214 6.76 -9.30 7.54
N SER A 215 6.42 -9.66 6.33
CA SER A 215 5.70 -10.89 5.99
C SER A 215 6.10 -11.37 4.59
N LYS A 216 5.59 -12.51 4.16
CA LYS A 216 5.80 -12.99 2.78
C LYS A 216 5.16 -12.10 1.69
N TYR A 217 4.28 -11.18 2.08
CA TYR A 217 3.57 -10.28 1.17
C TYR A 217 4.14 -8.86 1.18
N THR A 218 5.06 -8.56 2.09
CA THR A 218 5.58 -7.20 2.30
C THR A 218 7.07 -7.10 2.01
N ASN A 219 7.55 -5.87 1.87
CA ASN A 219 8.97 -5.57 1.87
C ASN A 219 9.61 -5.86 3.25
N SER A 220 10.93 -5.69 3.36
CA SER A 220 11.69 -5.96 4.60
C SER A 220 11.31 -5.05 5.77
N GLU A 221 10.75 -3.88 5.50
CA GLU A 221 10.26 -2.94 6.51
C GLU A 221 8.83 -3.24 6.95
N GLY A 222 8.08 -4.03 6.17
CA GLY A 222 6.71 -4.42 6.44
C GLY A 222 5.67 -3.35 6.11
N ASN A 223 6.06 -2.21 5.54
CA ASN A 223 5.20 -1.07 5.31
C ASN A 223 4.55 -1.03 3.91
N LEU A 224 5.11 -1.72 2.92
CA LEU A 224 4.58 -1.84 1.57
C LEU A 224 4.41 -3.30 1.18
N LEU A 225 3.44 -3.59 0.32
CA LEU A 225 3.39 -4.86 -0.40
C LEU A 225 4.62 -4.97 -1.29
N LYS A 226 5.15 -6.19 -1.43
CA LYS A 226 6.21 -6.49 -2.40
C LYS A 226 5.76 -7.63 -3.30
N LEU A 227 5.61 -7.34 -4.58
CA LEU A 227 5.13 -8.27 -5.58
C LEU A 227 6.19 -8.54 -6.62
N ARG A 228 6.31 -9.82 -7.00
CA ARG A 228 7.20 -10.24 -8.08
C ARG A 228 6.40 -10.91 -9.18
N PHE A 229 6.56 -10.38 -10.39
CA PHE A 229 6.04 -10.96 -11.63
C PHE A 229 7.19 -11.56 -12.39
N ALA A 230 7.10 -12.85 -12.68
CA ALA A 230 8.22 -13.61 -13.21
C ALA A 230 7.78 -14.50 -14.39
N TYR A 231 8.69 -14.70 -15.32
CA TYR A 231 8.52 -15.64 -16.42
C TYR A 231 9.88 -16.21 -16.84
N ASP A 232 9.83 -17.34 -17.49
CA ASP A 232 11.00 -17.92 -18.15
C ASP A 232 10.70 -18.21 -19.62
N ARG A 233 11.75 -18.28 -20.40
CA ARG A 233 11.70 -18.67 -21.82
C ARG A 233 12.99 -19.32 -22.27
N ILE A 234 12.94 -20.07 -23.37
CA ILE A 234 14.11 -20.59 -24.04
C ILE A 234 14.62 -19.54 -25.03
N THR A 235 15.87 -19.14 -24.88
CA THR A 235 16.50 -18.14 -25.76
C THR A 235 16.91 -18.78 -27.10
N ALA A 236 17.21 -17.97 -28.12
CA ALA A 236 17.76 -18.42 -29.42
C ALA A 236 19.08 -19.18 -29.28
N MET A 237 19.76 -19.10 -28.15
CA MET A 237 20.97 -19.88 -27.83
C MET A 237 20.66 -21.19 -27.10
N GLY A 238 19.39 -21.54 -26.92
CA GLY A 238 18.94 -22.80 -26.35
C GLY A 238 19.04 -22.90 -24.83
N TYR A 239 19.27 -21.81 -24.10
CA TYR A 239 19.26 -21.83 -22.64
C TYR A 239 18.00 -21.16 -22.08
N ARG A 240 17.57 -21.62 -20.90
CA ARG A 240 16.46 -21.03 -20.17
C ARG A 240 16.90 -19.70 -19.53
N LEU A 241 16.12 -18.66 -19.76
CA LEU A 241 16.33 -17.32 -19.19
C LEU A 241 15.18 -17.01 -18.23
N ASP A 242 15.53 -16.85 -16.95
CA ASP A 242 14.61 -16.40 -15.91
C ASP A 242 14.56 -14.88 -15.86
N SER A 243 13.38 -14.34 -15.98
CA SER A 243 13.13 -12.90 -16.02
C SER A 243 12.08 -12.52 -14.96
N TYR A 244 12.27 -11.37 -14.31
CA TYR A 244 11.26 -10.85 -13.39
C TYR A 244 11.34 -9.34 -13.25
N PHE A 245 10.27 -8.75 -12.75
CA PHE A 245 10.27 -7.42 -12.14
C PHE A 245 9.54 -7.44 -10.80
N GLU A 246 9.87 -6.47 -9.94
CA GLU A 246 9.25 -6.30 -8.64
C GLU A 246 8.63 -4.91 -8.55
N ILE A 247 7.50 -4.82 -7.86
CA ILE A 247 6.85 -3.57 -7.51
C ILE A 247 6.57 -3.54 -6.01
N GLU A 248 6.69 -2.36 -5.41
CA GLU A 248 6.36 -2.16 -4.01
C GLU A 248 5.39 -0.99 -3.88
N PHE A 249 4.26 -1.21 -3.22
CA PHE A 249 3.24 -0.19 -2.96
C PHE A 249 2.38 -0.54 -1.76
N GLY A 250 1.73 0.46 -1.19
CA GLY A 250 0.64 0.30 -0.23
C GLY A 250 -0.62 0.96 -0.74
N ILE A 251 -1.80 0.44 -0.37
CA ILE A 251 -3.10 1.07 -0.66
C ILE A 251 -3.85 1.21 0.65
N TYR A 252 -4.21 2.43 1.02
CA TYR A 252 -4.81 2.75 2.31
C TYR A 252 -6.30 3.04 2.22
N LYS A 253 -6.74 3.59 1.09
CA LYS A 253 -8.16 3.85 0.82
C LYS A 253 -8.87 2.57 0.41
N GLU A 254 -9.94 2.22 1.14
CA GLU A 254 -10.82 1.11 0.80
C GLU A 254 -11.63 1.42 -0.47
N ALA A 255 -11.30 0.77 -1.57
CA ALA A 255 -11.97 0.92 -2.87
C ALA A 255 -11.71 -0.32 -3.75
N HIS A 256 -12.22 -0.30 -4.98
CA HIS A 256 -11.79 -1.21 -6.03
C HIS A 256 -10.60 -0.58 -6.74
N TRP A 257 -9.45 -1.28 -6.75
CA TRP A 257 -8.23 -0.76 -7.34
C TRP A 257 -7.76 -1.59 -8.53
N GLU A 258 -7.17 -0.90 -9.49
CA GLU A 258 -6.43 -1.50 -10.59
C GLU A 258 -4.95 -1.11 -10.50
N VAL A 259 -4.07 -2.11 -10.57
CA VAL A 259 -2.63 -1.97 -10.74
C VAL A 259 -2.33 -2.19 -12.20
N ILE A 260 -2.05 -1.10 -12.91
CA ILE A 260 -1.80 -1.10 -14.34
C ILE A 260 -0.29 -1.01 -14.56
N VAL A 261 0.29 -2.03 -15.14
CA VAL A 261 1.72 -2.11 -15.45
C VAL A 261 1.93 -1.87 -16.94
N VAL A 262 2.75 -0.89 -17.30
CA VAL A 262 3.06 -0.55 -18.70
C VAL A 262 4.55 -0.71 -18.93
N PHE A 263 4.93 -1.50 -19.94
CA PHE A 263 6.29 -1.61 -20.42
C PHE A 263 6.53 -0.50 -21.46
N ALA A 264 7.09 0.62 -21.01
CA ALA A 264 7.16 1.86 -21.79
C ALA A 264 8.00 1.79 -23.07
N GLU A 265 8.91 0.83 -23.16
CA GLU A 265 9.81 0.66 -24.32
C GLU A 265 9.40 -0.49 -25.26
N GLY A 266 8.29 -1.16 -24.99
CA GLY A 266 7.76 -2.27 -25.79
C GLY A 266 7.48 -3.52 -24.97
N ALA A 267 6.84 -4.51 -25.59
CA ALA A 267 6.50 -5.76 -24.93
C ALA A 267 7.75 -6.58 -24.56
N PRO A 268 7.75 -7.25 -23.39
CA PRO A 268 8.72 -8.30 -23.09
C PRO A 268 8.61 -9.45 -24.09
N GLU A 269 9.74 -10.02 -24.46
CA GLU A 269 9.78 -11.21 -25.25
C GLU A 269 9.45 -12.44 -24.41
N PHE A 270 8.33 -13.08 -24.71
CA PHE A 270 7.85 -14.29 -24.00
C PHE A 270 7.99 -15.56 -24.84
N ARG A 271 8.39 -15.42 -26.10
CA ARG A 271 8.48 -16.54 -27.03
C ARG A 271 9.66 -17.45 -26.71
N ASP A 272 9.40 -18.75 -26.68
CA ASP A 272 10.44 -19.78 -26.74
C ASP A 272 11.00 -19.89 -28.16
N TYR A 273 12.30 -20.06 -28.25
CA TYR A 273 12.98 -20.44 -29.48
C TYR A 273 13.24 -21.96 -29.47
N GLU A 274 12.86 -22.64 -30.56
CA GLU A 274 13.08 -24.07 -30.75
C GLU A 274 14.55 -24.38 -31.12
#